data_63907ec53a4075306883b64907ffab97
#
_entry.id   63907ec53a4075306883b64907ffab97
#
_cell.length_a   1.000
_cell.length_b   1.000
_cell.length_c   1.000
_cell.angle_alpha   90.00
_cell.angle_beta   90.00
_cell.angle_gamma   90.00
#
_symmetry.space_group_name_H-M   'P 1'
#
loop_
_entity.id
_entity.type
_entity.pdbx_description
1 polymer ?
#
loop_
_entity_poly.entity_id
_entity_poly.type
_entity_poly.pdbx_seq_one_letter_code
_entity_poly.pdbx_strand_id
1 'polypeptide(L)'
;MQQNQLQAAAELINSAKKPLIVWGQGVILGKAEEEFKAFVEKTGIPAAWTIMGVSAIDTAHPLNVGMVGMHGNYGPNILTNECDVLIAIGMRFDDRVTGKLSEYAKQAKVIHFEIDPAEVDKNVKTDVAVLGDSKESLNEILTMVNENNHDDWLGKFKALSEIEFEKVIINDLYPTKDGLTMGEVLKEINIQSGGKAAIVSDVGQHQMIACRYAEFTQSRGNITSGGLGTMGFALPAAIGAKMACPEREVVAIIGCLLYTSDAADE
;
A
#
# COMPACT_ATOMS: atom_id res chain seq x y z
N MET A 1 4.45 16.95 18.29
CA MET A 1 5.21 15.67 18.25
C MET A 1 6.02 15.49 19.50
N GLN A 2 6.09 14.29 20.08
CA GLN A 2 6.85 14.05 21.32
C GLN A 2 8.24 13.51 20.94
N GLN A 3 9.29 14.27 21.24
CA GLN A 3 10.69 13.94 20.87
C GLN A 3 11.15 12.60 21.46
N ASN A 4 10.70 12.25 22.66
CA ASN A 4 11.02 10.95 23.27
C ASN A 4 10.44 9.75 22.52
N GLN A 5 9.29 9.90 21.86
CA GLN A 5 8.69 8.85 21.03
C GLN A 5 9.47 8.66 19.73
N LEU A 6 9.89 9.75 19.09
CA LEU A 6 10.76 9.69 17.92
C LEU A 6 12.09 9.01 18.24
N GLN A 7 12.72 9.35 19.36
CA GLN A 7 13.96 8.71 19.80
C GLN A 7 13.78 7.21 20.04
N ALA A 8 12.69 6.81 20.74
CA ALA A 8 12.38 5.40 20.97
C ALA A 8 12.09 4.64 19.66
N ALA A 9 11.39 5.28 18.72
CA ALA A 9 11.15 4.70 17.40
C ALA A 9 12.46 4.50 16.63
N ALA A 10 13.34 5.50 16.61
CA ALA A 10 14.63 5.41 15.92
C ALA A 10 15.53 4.30 16.52
N GLU A 11 15.55 4.14 17.84
CA GLU A 11 16.31 3.08 18.52
C GLU A 11 15.81 1.69 18.12
N LEU A 12 14.49 1.48 18.06
CA LEU A 12 13.90 0.22 17.59
C LEU A 12 14.23 -0.04 16.13
N ILE A 13 14.10 0.97 15.26
CA ILE A 13 14.40 0.85 13.83
C ILE A 13 15.88 0.49 13.62
N ASN A 14 16.78 1.22 14.29
CA ASN A 14 18.22 1.02 14.14
C ASN A 14 18.72 -0.34 14.67
N SER A 15 17.97 -0.97 15.58
CA SER A 15 18.32 -2.28 16.16
C SER A 15 17.64 -3.46 15.46
N ALA A 16 16.67 -3.20 14.58
CA ALA A 16 15.88 -4.23 13.93
C ALA A 16 16.70 -5.09 12.96
N LYS A 17 16.41 -6.39 12.94
CA LYS A 17 17.05 -7.36 12.04
C LYS A 17 16.13 -7.78 10.88
N LYS A 18 14.84 -7.77 11.12
CA LYS A 18 13.80 -8.15 10.16
C LYS A 18 12.67 -7.11 10.16
N PRO A 19 12.99 -5.83 9.97
CA PRO A 19 11.95 -4.79 9.98
C PRO A 19 11.06 -4.88 8.75
N LEU A 20 9.80 -4.45 8.91
CA LEU A 20 8.86 -4.28 7.80
C LEU A 20 8.12 -2.95 7.96
N ILE A 21 8.13 -2.14 6.91
CA ILE A 21 7.28 -0.97 6.81
C ILE A 21 5.95 -1.39 6.19
N VAL A 22 4.83 -0.96 6.80
CA VAL A 22 3.50 -1.02 6.18
C VAL A 22 2.93 0.38 6.15
N TRP A 23 2.61 0.87 4.94
CA TRP A 23 2.09 2.23 4.80
C TRP A 23 0.68 2.28 4.24
N GLY A 24 -0.03 3.34 4.60
CA GLY A 24 -1.39 3.59 4.16
C GLY A 24 -1.55 4.94 3.48
N GLN A 25 -2.81 5.36 3.36
CA GLN A 25 -3.18 6.61 2.69
C GLN A 25 -2.63 7.86 3.40
N GLY A 26 -2.33 7.76 4.71
CA GLY A 26 -1.80 8.88 5.49
C GLY A 26 -0.50 9.46 4.92
N VAL A 27 0.31 8.67 4.24
CA VAL A 27 1.51 9.15 3.51
C VAL A 27 1.09 10.09 2.38
N ILE A 28 0.10 9.70 1.58
CA ILE A 28 -0.40 10.49 0.42
C ILE A 28 -1.18 11.72 0.90
N LEU A 29 -2.02 11.58 1.93
CA LEU A 29 -2.80 12.69 2.47
C LEU A 29 -1.93 13.74 3.15
N GLY A 30 -0.89 13.31 3.86
CA GLY A 30 0.13 14.16 4.46
C GLY A 30 1.11 14.78 3.46
N LYS A 31 1.02 14.44 2.15
CA LYS A 31 1.97 14.87 1.11
C LYS A 31 3.41 14.55 1.50
N ALA A 32 3.62 13.36 2.03
CA ALA A 32 4.86 12.88 2.60
C ALA A 32 5.60 11.88 1.70
N GLU A 33 5.27 11.84 0.41
CA GLU A 33 5.78 10.83 -0.53
C GLU A 33 7.29 10.88 -0.66
N GLU A 34 7.88 12.08 -0.72
CA GLU A 34 9.33 12.26 -0.85
C GLU A 34 10.06 11.88 0.44
N GLU A 35 9.57 12.31 1.60
CA GLU A 35 10.11 11.96 2.90
C GLU A 35 9.97 10.46 3.17
N PHE A 36 8.86 9.87 2.78
CA PHE A 36 8.63 8.43 2.89
C PHE A 36 9.61 7.64 2.02
N LYS A 37 9.79 8.05 0.76
CA LYS A 37 10.78 7.44 -0.13
C LYS A 37 12.19 7.55 0.44
N ALA A 38 12.58 8.72 0.91
CA ALA A 38 13.89 8.93 1.53
C ALA A 38 14.08 8.06 2.79
N PHE A 39 13.02 7.87 3.58
CA PHE A 39 13.05 7.00 4.76
C PHE A 39 13.24 5.52 4.38
N VAL A 40 12.49 5.03 3.38
CA VAL A 40 12.63 3.67 2.87
C VAL A 40 14.04 3.43 2.30
N GLU A 41 14.53 4.34 1.47
CA GLU A 41 15.85 4.23 0.84
C GLU A 41 16.98 4.29 1.87
N LYS A 42 16.92 5.20 2.84
CA LYS A 42 17.93 5.34 3.87
C LYS A 42 18.03 4.11 4.79
N THR A 43 16.86 3.58 5.18
CA THR A 43 16.82 2.45 6.12
C THR A 43 16.99 1.10 5.42
N GLY A 44 16.81 1.01 4.10
CA GLY A 44 16.87 -0.25 3.36
C GLY A 44 15.79 -1.25 3.75
N ILE A 45 14.72 -0.81 4.42
CA ILE A 45 13.68 -1.69 4.96
C ILE A 45 12.68 -2.06 3.86
N PRO A 46 12.36 -3.36 3.68
CA PRO A 46 11.25 -3.77 2.82
C PRO A 46 9.95 -3.09 3.23
N ALA A 47 9.21 -2.60 2.25
CA ALA A 47 8.01 -1.81 2.48
C ALA A 47 6.82 -2.38 1.69
N ALA A 48 5.65 -2.49 2.33
CA ALA A 48 4.42 -3.01 1.77
C ALA A 48 3.27 -2.00 1.93
N TRP A 49 2.37 -1.93 0.94
CA TRP A 49 1.25 -0.99 1.00
C TRP A 49 -0.06 -1.62 1.45
N THR A 50 -0.92 -0.81 2.04
CA THR A 50 -2.34 -1.11 2.14
C THR A 50 -3.07 -0.65 0.88
N ILE A 51 -4.27 -1.13 0.61
CA ILE A 51 -5.03 -0.79 -0.61
C ILE A 51 -5.09 0.73 -0.89
N MET A 52 -5.17 1.55 0.16
CA MET A 52 -5.23 3.01 0.04
C MET A 52 -3.85 3.69 0.03
N GLY A 53 -2.79 2.95 0.32
CA GLY A 53 -1.42 3.46 0.34
C GLY A 53 -0.70 3.33 -1.00
N VAL A 54 -1.20 2.49 -1.92
CA VAL A 54 -0.57 2.29 -3.22
C VAL A 54 -0.38 3.61 -3.97
N SER A 55 0.67 3.72 -4.73
CA SER A 55 1.13 4.92 -5.43
C SER A 55 1.85 6.01 -4.61
N ALA A 56 2.08 5.81 -3.30
CA ALA A 56 2.91 6.75 -2.54
C ALA A 56 4.39 6.73 -3.00
N ILE A 57 4.87 5.55 -3.39
CA ILE A 57 6.15 5.38 -4.11
C ILE A 57 5.91 4.56 -5.36
N ASP A 58 6.87 4.59 -6.29
CA ASP A 58 6.83 3.76 -7.50
C ASP A 58 6.61 2.28 -7.15
N THR A 59 5.64 1.65 -7.82
CA THR A 59 5.34 0.24 -7.59
C THR A 59 6.50 -0.68 -7.98
N ALA A 60 7.39 -0.25 -8.87
CA ALA A 60 8.60 -0.96 -9.26
C ALA A 60 9.81 -0.65 -8.35
N HIS A 61 9.65 0.13 -7.28
CA HIS A 61 10.76 0.45 -6.38
C HIS A 61 11.35 -0.82 -5.76
N PRO A 62 12.70 -1.00 -5.72
CA PRO A 62 13.34 -2.27 -5.30
C PRO A 62 12.99 -2.75 -3.89
N LEU A 63 12.66 -1.84 -2.99
CA LEU A 63 12.25 -2.14 -1.60
C LEU A 63 10.73 -2.29 -1.45
N ASN A 64 9.97 -2.07 -2.52
CA ASN A 64 8.54 -2.27 -2.52
C ASN A 64 8.23 -3.76 -2.69
N VAL A 65 7.64 -4.39 -1.68
CA VAL A 65 7.43 -5.84 -1.63
C VAL A 65 5.98 -6.27 -1.86
N GLY A 66 5.10 -5.33 -2.22
CA GLY A 66 3.72 -5.62 -2.59
C GLY A 66 2.69 -5.18 -1.56
N MET A 67 1.46 -5.63 -1.74
CA MET A 67 0.30 -5.27 -0.92
C MET A 67 0.14 -6.23 0.25
N VAL A 68 -0.22 -5.70 1.43
CA VAL A 68 -0.67 -6.48 2.59
C VAL A 68 -2.19 -6.56 2.67
N GLY A 69 -2.68 -7.54 3.39
CA GLY A 69 -4.10 -7.71 3.71
C GLY A 69 -4.78 -8.80 2.89
N MET A 70 -6.11 -8.82 2.93
CA MET A 70 -6.96 -9.90 2.42
C MET A 70 -6.74 -10.20 0.92
N HIS A 71 -6.42 -9.18 0.13
CA HIS A 71 -6.14 -9.29 -1.31
C HIS A 71 -4.67 -9.04 -1.64
N GLY A 72 -3.83 -9.05 -0.60
CA GLY A 72 -2.41 -8.77 -0.71
C GLY A 72 -1.58 -9.90 -1.30
N ASN A 73 -0.32 -9.59 -1.49
CA ASN A 73 0.67 -10.51 -2.01
C ASN A 73 1.09 -11.56 -0.96
N TYR A 74 1.55 -12.69 -1.43
CA TYR A 74 1.91 -13.82 -0.56
C TYR A 74 3.07 -13.46 0.38
N GLY A 75 4.15 -12.89 -0.16
CA GLY A 75 5.35 -12.53 0.61
C GLY A 75 5.05 -11.61 1.80
N PRO A 76 4.52 -10.39 1.58
CA PRO A 76 4.26 -9.46 2.69
C PRO A 76 3.26 -10.00 3.72
N ASN A 77 2.23 -10.75 3.30
CA ASN A 77 1.29 -11.35 4.25
C ASN A 77 1.92 -12.40 5.17
N ILE A 78 2.80 -13.25 4.64
CA ILE A 78 3.51 -14.25 5.45
C ILE A 78 4.56 -13.57 6.34
N LEU A 79 5.38 -12.70 5.77
CA LEU A 79 6.53 -12.14 6.46
C LEU A 79 6.18 -11.04 7.47
N THR A 80 4.97 -10.47 7.43
CA THR A 80 4.44 -9.66 8.54
C THR A 80 4.44 -10.43 9.86
N ASN A 81 4.19 -11.74 9.81
CA ASN A 81 4.22 -12.60 11.00
C ASN A 81 5.62 -13.18 11.33
N GLU A 82 6.67 -12.74 10.62
CA GLU A 82 8.06 -13.09 10.91
C GLU A 82 8.93 -11.86 11.23
N CYS A 83 8.45 -10.64 10.97
CA CYS A 83 9.20 -9.42 11.26
C CYS A 83 9.41 -9.23 12.75
N ASP A 84 10.54 -8.62 13.14
CA ASP A 84 10.82 -8.27 14.53
C ASP A 84 10.36 -6.85 14.89
N VAL A 85 10.31 -5.95 13.92
CA VAL A 85 9.77 -4.59 14.06
C VAL A 85 8.81 -4.31 12.91
N LEU A 86 7.57 -3.98 13.23
CA LEU A 86 6.54 -3.54 12.30
C LEU A 86 6.37 -2.03 12.39
N ILE A 87 6.65 -1.33 11.31
CA ILE A 87 6.59 0.12 11.24
C ILE A 87 5.36 0.51 10.40
N ALA A 88 4.28 0.90 11.08
CA ALA A 88 3.05 1.34 10.43
C ALA A 88 3.06 2.85 10.23
N ILE A 89 2.86 3.32 8.98
CA ILE A 89 2.91 4.74 8.64
C ILE A 89 1.62 5.16 7.96
N GLY A 90 0.80 5.98 8.65
CA GLY A 90 -0.45 6.50 8.10
C GLY A 90 -1.45 5.41 7.69
N MET A 91 -1.53 4.33 8.48
CA MET A 91 -2.45 3.21 8.29
C MET A 91 -3.04 2.78 9.64
N ARG A 92 -4.30 2.41 9.68
CA ARG A 92 -5.10 2.24 10.90
C ARG A 92 -5.27 0.81 11.41
N PHE A 93 -4.55 -0.17 10.88
CA PHE A 93 -4.69 -1.58 11.24
C PHE A 93 -6.14 -2.10 11.15
N ASP A 94 -6.83 -1.82 10.05
CA ASP A 94 -8.18 -2.34 9.85
C ASP A 94 -8.20 -3.86 9.61
N ASP A 95 -9.39 -4.44 9.74
CA ASP A 95 -9.62 -5.88 9.66
C ASP A 95 -9.25 -6.49 8.29
N ARG A 96 -9.29 -5.69 7.22
CA ARG A 96 -8.91 -6.13 5.86
C ARG A 96 -7.40 -6.32 5.72
N VAL A 97 -6.63 -5.62 6.55
CA VAL A 97 -5.16 -5.75 6.61
C VAL A 97 -4.76 -6.80 7.65
N THR A 98 -5.34 -6.74 8.85
CA THR A 98 -4.91 -7.58 9.98
C THR A 98 -5.48 -8.98 9.98
N GLY A 99 -6.68 -9.16 9.41
CA GLY A 99 -7.40 -10.41 9.54
C GLY A 99 -7.62 -10.78 11.01
N LYS A 100 -7.17 -11.96 11.43
CA LYS A 100 -7.32 -12.46 12.80
C LYS A 100 -6.34 -11.76 13.75
N LEU A 101 -6.80 -10.73 14.45
CA LEU A 101 -6.00 -9.89 15.35
C LEU A 101 -5.20 -10.69 16.39
N SER A 102 -5.74 -11.82 16.87
CA SER A 102 -5.05 -12.68 17.83
C SER A 102 -3.77 -13.34 17.29
N GLU A 103 -3.56 -13.31 15.99
CA GLU A 103 -2.41 -13.92 15.30
C GLU A 103 -1.58 -12.95 14.49
N TYR A 104 -2.00 -11.68 14.37
CA TYR A 104 -1.33 -10.67 13.56
C TYR A 104 -0.09 -10.11 14.27
N ALA A 105 1.08 -10.26 13.66
CA ALA A 105 2.37 -9.67 14.05
C ALA A 105 2.72 -9.78 15.55
N LYS A 106 2.35 -10.86 16.21
CA LYS A 106 2.49 -11.05 17.66
C LYS A 106 3.93 -11.02 18.19
N GLN A 107 4.88 -11.37 17.34
CA GLN A 107 6.31 -11.40 17.64
C GLN A 107 6.98 -10.03 17.46
N ALA A 108 6.34 -9.10 16.73
CA ALA A 108 6.91 -7.83 16.36
C ALA A 108 6.74 -6.76 17.46
N LYS A 109 7.72 -5.88 17.57
CA LYS A 109 7.56 -4.57 18.18
C LYS A 109 6.89 -3.65 17.18
N VAL A 110 5.82 -2.97 17.59
CA VAL A 110 5.01 -2.14 16.69
C VAL A 110 5.31 -0.67 16.92
N ILE A 111 5.74 0.01 15.86
CA ILE A 111 5.86 1.47 15.81
C ILE A 111 4.70 1.99 14.95
N HIS A 112 3.92 2.92 15.47
CA HIS A 112 2.76 3.48 14.76
C HIS A 112 2.90 5.00 14.58
N PHE A 113 3.14 5.43 13.34
CA PHE A 113 3.08 6.83 12.92
C PHE A 113 1.65 7.14 12.52
N GLU A 114 0.94 7.93 13.32
CA GLU A 114 -0.48 8.19 13.13
C GLU A 114 -0.83 9.63 13.54
N ILE A 115 -1.74 10.24 12.81
CA ILE A 115 -2.23 11.59 13.10
C ILE A 115 -3.41 11.56 14.09
N ASP A 116 -4.21 10.48 14.06
CA ASP A 116 -5.37 10.32 14.92
C ASP A 116 -5.03 9.48 16.17
N PRO A 117 -4.99 10.09 17.37
CA PRO A 117 -4.73 9.36 18.59
C PRO A 117 -5.77 8.26 18.90
N ALA A 118 -6.97 8.33 18.30
CA ALA A 118 -8.02 7.32 18.51
C ALA A 118 -7.72 5.99 17.75
N GLU A 119 -6.82 6.00 16.78
CA GLU A 119 -6.41 4.79 16.06
C GLU A 119 -5.24 4.07 16.75
N VAL A 120 -4.53 4.72 17.69
CA VAL A 120 -3.43 4.11 18.45
C VAL A 120 -4.01 3.10 19.46
N ASP A 121 -3.42 1.92 19.53
CA ASP A 121 -3.84 0.80 20.39
C ASP A 121 -5.26 0.28 20.17
N LYS A 122 -5.95 0.72 19.13
CA LYS A 122 -7.33 0.35 18.85
C LYS A 122 -7.47 -1.12 18.45
N ASN A 123 -6.69 -1.57 17.51
CA ASN A 123 -6.73 -2.94 16.97
C ASN A 123 -5.45 -3.72 17.29
N VAL A 124 -4.30 -3.09 17.11
CA VAL A 124 -2.99 -3.68 17.37
C VAL A 124 -2.30 -2.86 18.44
N LYS A 125 -1.76 -3.54 19.46
CA LYS A 125 -1.02 -2.86 20.53
C LYS A 125 0.27 -2.29 19.99
N THR A 126 0.50 -1.03 20.27
CA THR A 126 1.67 -0.25 19.83
C THR A 126 2.72 -0.23 20.93
N ASP A 127 3.99 -0.50 20.62
CA ASP A 127 5.11 -0.32 21.54
C ASP A 127 5.57 1.15 21.55
N VAL A 128 5.57 1.80 20.38
CA VAL A 128 5.91 3.22 20.24
C VAL A 128 4.93 3.91 19.31
N ALA A 129 4.17 4.89 19.83
CA ALA A 129 3.27 5.73 19.03
C ALA A 129 3.95 7.07 18.72
N VAL A 130 4.10 7.39 17.45
CA VAL A 130 4.56 8.69 16.96
C VAL A 130 3.35 9.46 16.44
N LEU A 131 2.76 10.29 17.31
CA LEU A 131 1.58 11.10 17.00
C LEU A 131 1.98 12.39 16.30
N GLY A 132 1.48 12.58 15.08
CA GLY A 132 1.71 13.77 14.28
C GLY A 132 1.46 13.57 12.80
N ASP A 133 1.63 14.62 12.04
CA ASP A 133 1.59 14.58 10.58
C ASP A 133 2.71 13.69 10.03
N SER A 134 2.40 12.90 9.00
CA SER A 134 3.36 11.93 8.42
C SER A 134 4.60 12.61 7.85
N LYS A 135 4.44 13.77 7.20
CA LYS A 135 5.56 14.50 6.60
C LYS A 135 6.52 15.02 7.67
N GLU A 136 5.96 15.70 8.69
CA GLU A 136 6.76 16.23 9.79
C GLU A 136 7.46 15.10 10.57
N SER A 137 6.73 14.02 10.86
CA SER A 137 7.26 12.87 11.59
C SER A 137 8.40 12.17 10.84
N LEU A 138 8.26 12.02 9.52
CA LEU A 138 9.28 11.39 8.68
C LEU A 138 10.51 12.29 8.53
N ASN A 139 10.34 13.60 8.38
CA ASN A 139 11.47 14.53 8.35
C ASN A 139 12.31 14.48 9.65
N GLU A 140 11.67 14.45 10.81
CA GLU A 140 12.36 14.39 12.09
C GLU A 140 13.08 13.04 12.27
N ILE A 141 12.40 11.92 12.04
CA ILE A 141 13.00 10.60 12.26
C ILE A 141 14.13 10.29 11.28
N LEU A 142 14.10 10.86 10.08
CA LEU A 142 15.20 10.75 9.10
C LEU A 142 16.55 11.22 9.65
N THR A 143 16.54 12.15 10.58
CA THR A 143 17.78 12.64 11.23
C THR A 143 18.34 11.68 12.27
N MET A 144 17.52 10.73 12.75
CA MET A 144 17.82 9.84 13.88
C MET A 144 18.10 8.39 13.45
N VAL A 145 17.58 7.98 12.28
CA VAL A 145 17.79 6.63 11.77
C VAL A 145 19.11 6.53 11.01
N ASN A 146 19.75 5.37 11.13
CA ASN A 146 20.97 5.06 10.42
C ASN A 146 20.68 4.63 8.98
N GLU A 147 21.67 4.85 8.11
CA GLU A 147 21.71 4.17 6.81
C GLU A 147 21.97 2.68 7.05
N ASN A 148 21.18 1.83 6.39
CA ASN A 148 21.26 0.38 6.57
C ASN A 148 20.79 -0.35 5.31
N ASN A 149 20.97 -1.67 5.27
CA ASN A 149 20.33 -2.56 4.33
C ASN A 149 19.84 -3.82 5.04
N HIS A 150 18.91 -4.51 4.42
CA HIS A 150 18.32 -5.74 4.94
C HIS A 150 18.23 -6.79 3.82
N ASP A 151 19.33 -6.97 3.06
CA ASP A 151 19.35 -7.78 1.82
C ASP A 151 18.91 -9.22 2.04
N ASP A 152 19.37 -9.89 3.10
CA ASP A 152 18.95 -11.26 3.43
C ASP A 152 17.43 -11.33 3.75
N TRP A 153 16.93 -10.30 4.42
CA TRP A 153 15.51 -10.21 4.74
C TRP A 153 14.67 -9.89 3.50
N LEU A 154 15.11 -8.96 2.67
CA LEU A 154 14.50 -8.66 1.37
C LEU A 154 14.51 -9.88 0.44
N GLY A 155 15.58 -10.69 0.48
CA GLY A 155 15.69 -11.94 -0.27
C GLY A 155 14.56 -12.92 0.02
N LYS A 156 14.03 -12.97 1.26
CA LYS A 156 12.87 -13.81 1.59
C LYS A 156 11.59 -13.32 0.91
N PHE A 157 11.36 -12.01 0.82
CA PHE A 157 10.23 -11.46 0.08
C PHE A 157 10.32 -11.83 -1.40
N LYS A 158 11.49 -11.70 -2.00
CA LYS A 158 11.73 -12.06 -3.42
C LYS A 158 11.44 -13.53 -3.67
N ALA A 159 11.93 -14.43 -2.83
CA ALA A 159 11.68 -15.86 -2.96
C ALA A 159 10.19 -16.22 -2.87
N LEU A 160 9.44 -15.59 -1.97
CA LEU A 160 8.00 -15.81 -1.87
C LEU A 160 7.23 -15.17 -3.04
N SER A 161 7.72 -14.03 -3.56
CA SER A 161 7.15 -13.40 -4.75
C SER A 161 7.34 -14.26 -6.01
N GLU A 162 8.49 -14.95 -6.15
CA GLU A 162 8.72 -15.91 -7.24
C GLU A 162 7.72 -17.08 -7.17
N ILE A 163 7.50 -17.64 -5.98
CA ILE A 163 6.50 -18.71 -5.79
C ILE A 163 5.09 -18.22 -6.15
N GLU A 164 4.74 -17.00 -5.75
CA GLU A 164 3.45 -16.39 -6.07
C GLU A 164 3.31 -16.14 -7.58
N PHE A 165 4.38 -15.64 -8.22
CA PHE A 165 4.39 -15.41 -9.65
C PHE A 165 4.12 -16.70 -10.43
N GLU A 166 4.84 -17.78 -10.13
CA GLU A 166 4.69 -19.06 -10.81
C GLU A 166 3.32 -19.71 -10.60
N LYS A 167 2.73 -19.57 -9.41
CA LYS A 167 1.49 -20.27 -9.07
C LYS A 167 0.22 -19.49 -9.38
N VAL A 168 0.28 -18.15 -9.34
CA VAL A 168 -0.89 -17.27 -9.41
C VAL A 168 -0.74 -16.23 -10.51
N ILE A 169 0.27 -15.35 -10.40
CA ILE A 169 0.35 -14.13 -11.20
C ILE A 169 0.49 -14.46 -12.70
N ILE A 170 1.26 -15.50 -13.04
CA ILE A 170 1.46 -15.90 -14.42
C ILE A 170 0.13 -16.27 -15.11
N ASN A 171 -0.79 -16.90 -14.38
CA ASN A 171 -2.11 -17.26 -14.92
C ASN A 171 -3.05 -16.08 -15.06
N ASP A 172 -2.88 -15.05 -14.23
CA ASP A 172 -3.67 -13.83 -14.28
C ASP A 172 -3.22 -12.89 -15.40
N LEU A 173 -1.89 -12.76 -15.58
CA LEU A 173 -1.29 -11.82 -16.54
C LEU A 173 -0.93 -12.43 -17.89
N TYR A 174 -0.77 -13.75 -17.97
CA TYR A 174 -0.35 -14.49 -19.16
C TYR A 174 -1.14 -15.80 -19.31
N PRO A 175 -2.48 -15.73 -19.38
CA PRO A 175 -3.30 -16.94 -19.45
C PRO A 175 -3.04 -17.72 -20.74
N THR A 176 -3.16 -19.04 -20.64
CA THR A 176 -3.04 -19.96 -21.77
C THR A 176 -4.41 -20.38 -22.33
N LYS A 177 -5.50 -19.89 -21.74
CA LYS A 177 -6.88 -20.22 -22.12
C LYS A 177 -7.47 -19.10 -22.97
N ASP A 178 -8.43 -19.44 -23.83
CA ASP A 178 -9.19 -18.46 -24.60
C ASP A 178 -10.00 -17.53 -23.69
N GLY A 179 -10.04 -16.25 -24.04
CA GLY A 179 -10.70 -15.18 -23.32
C GLY A 179 -9.73 -14.25 -22.60
N LEU A 180 -10.19 -13.04 -22.27
CA LEU A 180 -9.41 -12.04 -21.55
C LEU A 180 -9.57 -12.21 -20.04
N THR A 181 -8.46 -12.12 -19.31
CA THR A 181 -8.49 -11.98 -17.86
C THR A 181 -8.47 -10.50 -17.47
N MET A 182 -8.94 -10.19 -16.27
CA MET A 182 -8.82 -8.83 -15.72
C MET A 182 -7.35 -8.42 -15.57
N GLY A 183 -6.48 -9.37 -15.25
CA GLY A 183 -5.04 -9.13 -15.13
C GLY A 183 -4.40 -8.71 -16.46
N GLU A 184 -4.75 -9.36 -17.58
CA GLU A 184 -4.28 -8.96 -18.91
C GLU A 184 -4.71 -7.54 -19.28
N VAL A 185 -5.96 -7.17 -18.96
CA VAL A 185 -6.45 -5.81 -19.20
C VAL A 185 -5.62 -4.79 -18.41
N LEU A 186 -5.33 -5.07 -17.14
CA LEU A 186 -4.47 -4.20 -16.32
C LEU A 186 -3.05 -4.12 -16.85
N LYS A 187 -2.48 -5.25 -17.26
CA LYS A 187 -1.16 -5.29 -17.89
C LYS A 187 -1.09 -4.40 -19.13
N GLU A 188 -2.12 -4.46 -19.99
CA GLU A 188 -2.18 -3.60 -21.18
C GLU A 188 -2.32 -2.12 -20.80
N ILE A 189 -3.13 -1.79 -19.80
CA ILE A 189 -3.25 -0.42 -19.29
C ILE A 189 -1.89 0.08 -18.76
N ASN A 190 -1.15 -0.76 -18.02
CA ASN A 190 0.20 -0.41 -17.54
C ASN A 190 1.15 -0.09 -18.70
N ILE A 191 1.16 -0.93 -19.74
CA ILE A 191 2.01 -0.75 -20.94
C ILE A 191 1.66 0.55 -21.65
N GLN A 192 0.38 0.78 -21.94
CA GLN A 192 -0.07 1.95 -22.69
C GLN A 192 0.13 3.27 -21.93
N SER A 193 -0.08 3.26 -20.62
CA SER A 193 0.05 4.47 -19.77
C SER A 193 1.47 4.69 -19.22
N GLY A 194 2.34 3.67 -19.26
CA GLY A 194 3.64 3.69 -18.59
C GLY A 194 3.52 3.94 -17.08
N GLY A 195 2.46 3.45 -16.44
CA GLY A 195 2.19 3.63 -15.01
C GLY A 195 1.81 5.06 -14.60
N LYS A 196 1.49 5.94 -15.55
CA LYS A 196 1.18 7.37 -15.30
C LYS A 196 -0.31 7.64 -15.15
N ALA A 197 -1.17 6.74 -15.62
CA ALA A 197 -2.62 6.92 -15.55
C ALA A 197 -3.11 7.00 -14.09
N ALA A 198 -4.20 7.72 -13.88
CA ALA A 198 -5.00 7.61 -12.68
C ALA A 198 -6.00 6.47 -12.89
N ILE A 199 -5.89 5.42 -12.09
CA ILE A 199 -6.79 4.27 -12.11
C ILE A 199 -7.88 4.53 -11.08
N VAL A 200 -9.10 4.67 -11.55
CA VAL A 200 -10.28 4.88 -10.70
C VAL A 200 -11.09 3.60 -10.69
N SER A 201 -11.11 2.91 -9.57
CA SER A 201 -11.83 1.64 -9.46
C SER A 201 -13.09 1.75 -8.62
N ASP A 202 -14.13 1.09 -9.10
CA ASP A 202 -15.31 0.78 -8.32
C ASP A 202 -15.01 -0.36 -7.33
N VAL A 203 -15.99 -0.84 -6.59
CA VAL A 203 -15.80 -1.85 -5.55
C VAL A 203 -16.23 -3.24 -6.04
N GLY A 204 -15.31 -4.21 -5.95
CA GLY A 204 -15.51 -5.58 -6.37
C GLY A 204 -14.19 -6.28 -6.74
N GLN A 205 -14.27 -7.43 -7.41
CA GLN A 205 -13.09 -8.18 -7.85
C GLN A 205 -12.15 -7.34 -8.73
N HIS A 206 -12.70 -6.51 -9.60
CA HIS A 206 -11.94 -5.59 -10.45
C HIS A 206 -11.11 -4.58 -9.64
N GLN A 207 -11.61 -4.10 -8.48
CA GLN A 207 -10.84 -3.27 -7.55
C GLN A 207 -9.63 -4.03 -7.00
N MET A 208 -9.86 -5.27 -6.57
CA MET A 208 -8.80 -6.12 -5.99
C MET A 208 -7.69 -6.37 -7.01
N ILE A 209 -8.07 -6.70 -8.23
CA ILE A 209 -7.14 -6.93 -9.34
C ILE A 209 -6.42 -5.62 -9.71
N ALA A 210 -7.14 -4.49 -9.78
CA ALA A 210 -6.54 -3.20 -10.06
C ALA A 210 -5.48 -2.82 -8.99
N CYS A 211 -5.83 -2.91 -7.71
CA CYS A 211 -4.90 -2.57 -6.63
C CYS A 211 -3.69 -3.50 -6.56
N ARG A 212 -3.79 -4.72 -7.10
CA ARG A 212 -2.73 -5.72 -7.10
C ARG A 212 -1.79 -5.60 -8.30
N TYR A 213 -2.32 -5.30 -9.49
CA TYR A 213 -1.59 -5.38 -10.76
C TYR A 213 -1.41 -4.04 -11.47
N ALA A 214 -2.09 -2.97 -11.05
CA ALA A 214 -1.82 -1.66 -11.63
C ALA A 214 -0.45 -1.14 -11.17
N GLU A 215 0.30 -0.61 -12.13
CA GLU A 215 1.59 0.01 -11.88
C GLU A 215 1.44 1.52 -11.78
N PHE A 216 2.15 2.10 -10.83
CA PHE A 216 2.12 3.54 -10.56
C PHE A 216 3.54 4.09 -10.44
N THR A 217 3.86 5.02 -11.33
CA THR A 217 5.12 5.78 -11.29
C THR A 217 4.91 7.20 -10.72
N GLN A 218 3.65 7.55 -10.42
CA GLN A 218 3.26 8.84 -9.89
C GLN A 218 2.29 8.66 -8.71
N SER A 219 2.45 9.52 -7.70
CA SER A 219 1.53 9.58 -6.57
C SER A 219 0.09 9.90 -7.02
N ARG A 220 -0.88 9.54 -6.17
CA ARG A 220 -2.32 9.72 -6.42
C ARG A 220 -2.78 9.03 -7.70
N GLY A 221 -2.14 7.90 -8.02
CA GLY A 221 -2.51 7.06 -9.17
C GLY A 221 -3.71 6.17 -8.92
N ASN A 222 -3.93 5.73 -7.67
CA ASN A 222 -5.05 4.88 -7.29
C ASN A 222 -6.16 5.70 -6.62
N ILE A 223 -7.35 5.66 -7.19
CA ILE A 223 -8.53 6.36 -6.69
C ILE A 223 -9.65 5.34 -6.50
N THR A 224 -10.01 5.05 -5.26
CA THR A 224 -11.04 4.05 -4.94
C THR A 224 -11.69 4.32 -3.58
N SER A 225 -12.92 3.83 -3.41
CA SER A 225 -13.63 3.86 -2.13
C SER A 225 -13.19 2.69 -1.22
N GLY A 226 -11.88 2.64 -0.89
CA GLY A 226 -11.32 1.53 -0.12
C GLY A 226 -11.70 1.51 1.36
N GLY A 227 -12.12 2.64 1.91
CA GLY A 227 -12.57 2.75 3.31
C GLY A 227 -14.02 2.30 3.51
N LEU A 228 -14.95 2.85 2.72
CA LEU A 228 -16.38 2.58 2.84
C LEU A 228 -16.88 1.50 1.86
N GLY A 229 -16.12 1.20 0.82
CA GLY A 229 -16.51 0.20 -0.17
C GLY A 229 -17.76 0.58 -0.98
N THR A 230 -17.87 1.86 -1.37
CA THR A 230 -19.06 2.39 -2.04
C THR A 230 -19.08 1.97 -3.51
N MET A 231 -20.05 1.15 -3.89
CA MET A 231 -20.32 0.81 -5.29
C MET A 231 -20.94 2.00 -6.02
N GLY A 232 -20.61 2.17 -7.32
CA GLY A 232 -21.01 3.36 -8.08
C GLY A 232 -20.07 4.56 -7.92
N PHE A 233 -19.00 4.42 -7.16
CA PHE A 233 -18.02 5.49 -6.90
C PHE A 233 -17.20 5.86 -8.15
N ALA A 234 -16.86 4.88 -8.99
CA ALA A 234 -15.82 5.08 -10.00
C ALA A 234 -16.19 6.12 -11.07
N LEU A 235 -17.42 6.14 -11.54
CA LEU A 235 -17.83 7.04 -12.63
C LEU A 235 -17.73 8.52 -12.24
N PRO A 236 -18.38 9.00 -11.16
CA PRO A 236 -18.25 10.40 -10.75
C PRO A 236 -16.82 10.74 -10.33
N ALA A 237 -16.11 9.82 -9.70
CA ALA A 237 -14.73 10.05 -9.28
C ALA A 237 -13.78 10.18 -10.49
N ALA A 238 -13.97 9.38 -11.55
CA ALA A 238 -13.16 9.48 -12.77
C ALA A 238 -13.40 10.81 -13.51
N ILE A 239 -14.67 11.25 -13.59
CA ILE A 239 -15.01 12.56 -14.15
C ILE A 239 -14.31 13.67 -13.34
N GLY A 240 -14.42 13.63 -12.01
CA GLY A 240 -13.78 14.59 -11.13
C GLY A 240 -12.25 14.59 -11.25
N ALA A 241 -11.63 13.42 -11.33
CA ALA A 241 -10.18 13.28 -11.52
C ALA A 241 -9.73 13.88 -12.87
N LYS A 242 -10.48 13.62 -13.95
CA LYS A 242 -10.17 14.17 -15.27
C LYS A 242 -10.34 15.68 -15.32
N MET A 243 -11.35 16.22 -14.63
CA MET A 243 -11.54 17.67 -14.51
C MET A 243 -10.43 18.34 -13.69
N ALA A 244 -9.97 17.69 -12.63
CA ALA A 244 -8.91 18.22 -11.77
C ALA A 244 -7.51 18.16 -12.41
N CYS A 245 -7.26 17.13 -13.23
CA CYS A 245 -5.97 16.88 -13.90
C CYS A 245 -6.23 16.58 -15.39
N PRO A 246 -6.54 17.59 -16.21
CA PRO A 246 -6.91 17.40 -17.61
C PRO A 246 -5.84 16.74 -18.48
N GLU A 247 -4.57 16.93 -18.12
CA GLU A 247 -3.40 16.37 -18.82
C GLU A 247 -3.14 14.90 -18.48
N ARG A 248 -3.68 14.40 -17.35
CA ARG A 248 -3.48 13.01 -16.92
C ARG A 248 -4.51 12.09 -17.56
N GLU A 249 -4.07 10.93 -18.00
CA GLU A 249 -5.00 9.87 -18.40
C GLU A 249 -5.73 9.34 -17.17
N VAL A 250 -7.04 9.13 -17.32
CA VAL A 250 -7.90 8.58 -16.28
C VAL A 250 -8.60 7.36 -16.84
N VAL A 251 -8.40 6.22 -16.18
CA VAL A 251 -9.01 4.95 -16.55
C VAL A 251 -9.99 4.53 -15.46
N ALA A 252 -11.29 4.44 -15.79
CA ALA A 252 -12.31 3.96 -14.89
C ALA A 252 -12.47 2.44 -15.04
N ILE A 253 -12.29 1.70 -13.94
CA ILE A 253 -12.47 0.25 -13.86
C ILE A 253 -13.78 -0.03 -13.14
N ILE A 254 -14.79 -0.42 -13.88
CA ILE A 254 -16.20 -0.45 -13.44
C ILE A 254 -16.69 -1.89 -13.41
N GLY A 255 -17.43 -2.25 -12.37
CA GLY A 255 -18.12 -3.53 -12.26
C GLY A 255 -19.55 -3.48 -12.81
N CYS A 256 -20.18 -4.66 -12.90
CA CYS A 256 -21.51 -4.84 -13.49
C CYS A 256 -22.63 -3.99 -12.85
N LEU A 257 -22.52 -3.67 -11.56
CA LEU A 257 -23.57 -2.90 -10.87
C LEU A 257 -23.65 -1.45 -11.33
N LEU A 258 -22.54 -0.87 -11.81
CA LEU A 258 -22.57 0.52 -12.25
C LEU A 258 -23.26 0.67 -13.63
N TYR A 259 -22.96 -0.19 -14.60
CA TYR A 259 -23.58 -0.09 -15.91
C TYR A 259 -24.99 -0.69 -15.99
N THR A 260 -25.43 -1.42 -14.98
CA THR A 260 -26.80 -1.95 -14.88
C THR A 260 -27.69 -1.12 -13.96
N SER A 261 -27.17 -0.05 -13.35
CA SER A 261 -27.97 0.84 -12.51
C SER A 261 -28.78 1.79 -13.39
N ASP A 262 -30.09 1.89 -13.14
CA ASP A 262 -31.01 2.81 -13.86
C ASP A 262 -30.67 4.29 -13.64
N ALA A 263 -29.79 4.60 -12.71
CA ALA A 263 -29.30 5.96 -12.46
C ALA A 263 -28.55 6.61 -13.65
N ALA A 264 -28.24 5.83 -14.70
CA ALA A 264 -27.70 6.36 -15.94
C ALA A 264 -28.78 6.81 -16.94
N ASP A 265 -30.05 6.43 -16.69
CA ASP A 265 -31.20 6.71 -17.59
C ASP A 265 -32.11 7.84 -17.06
N GLU A 266 -31.86 8.38 -15.86
CA GLU A 266 -32.49 9.56 -15.29
C GLU A 266 -31.57 10.79 -15.37
#